data_41cd0d2cf2a376be77f09ca43b88f7ec
#
_entry.id   41cd0d2cf2a376be77f09ca43b88f7ec
#
_cell.length_a   1.000
_cell.length_b   1.000
_cell.length_c   1.000
_cell.angle_alpha   90.00
_cell.angle_beta   90.00
_cell.angle_gamma   90.00
#
_symmetry.space_group_name_H-M   'P 1'
#
loop_
_entity.id
_entity.type
_entity.pdbx_description
1 polymer ?
#
loop_
_entity_poly.entity_id
_entity_poly.type
_entity_poly.pdbx_seq_one_letter_code
_entity_poly.pdbx_strand_id
1 'polypeptide(L)'
;MENTIIRLMRMAKRLSELLSHLISSPIYAAYCLSKRVPWQPDWVIIGLPLIRVTRSSKLTIGKRFHATSRSTKNSIGLSQPVILTAYGSNSRIVIGDDVGISGCSITAHSSVVIGSRVLVGSGALITDNDAHPIHPEGRRYSEKFLSAPVIIGDDVFIGARAIILKGVTIGNGAVIGAGAVVAKDVPPYGIAVGNPARVIGDSRTANSPQKDT
;
A
#
# COMPACT_ATOMS: atom_id res chain seq x y z
N MET A 1 7.83 41.85 1.29
CA MET A 1 6.40 41.61 1.05
C MET A 1 6.13 40.19 0.51
N GLU A 2 6.89 39.71 -0.46
CA GLU A 2 6.70 38.38 -1.05
C GLU A 2 6.77 37.22 -0.05
N ASN A 3 7.74 37.24 0.88
CA ASN A 3 7.86 36.23 1.95
C ASN A 3 6.66 36.16 2.91
N THR A 4 5.99 37.28 3.17
CA THR A 4 4.84 37.33 4.09
C THR A 4 3.60 36.71 3.44
N ILE A 5 3.36 36.98 2.16
CA ILE A 5 2.23 36.42 1.39
C ILE A 5 2.38 34.91 1.28
N ILE A 6 3.59 34.42 0.94
CA ILE A 6 3.87 32.97 0.85
C ILE A 6 3.65 32.29 2.22
N ARG A 7 4.05 32.94 3.32
CA ARG A 7 3.84 32.41 4.67
C ARG A 7 2.35 32.34 5.04
N LEU A 8 1.59 33.38 4.72
CA LEU A 8 0.14 33.41 4.91
C LEU A 8 -0.58 32.33 4.08
N MET A 9 -0.21 32.17 2.82
CA MET A 9 -0.77 31.12 1.95
C MET A 9 -0.45 29.70 2.49
N ARG A 10 0.75 29.48 3.00
CA ARG A 10 1.11 28.20 3.64
C ARG A 10 0.34 27.94 4.93
N MET A 11 0.12 28.98 5.73
CA MET A 11 -0.72 28.88 6.95
C MET A 11 -2.18 28.62 6.61
N ALA A 12 -2.76 29.33 5.64
CA ALA A 12 -4.12 29.11 5.18
C ALA A 12 -4.31 27.69 4.62
N LYS A 13 -3.33 27.18 3.84
CA LYS A 13 -3.33 25.82 3.34
C LYS A 13 -3.30 24.79 4.47
N ARG A 14 -2.41 24.95 5.46
CA ARG A 14 -2.35 24.05 6.63
C ARG A 14 -3.65 24.06 7.43
N LEU A 15 -4.24 25.25 7.65
CA LEU A 15 -5.51 25.39 8.37
C LEU A 15 -6.65 24.69 7.62
N SER A 16 -6.72 24.86 6.29
CA SER A 16 -7.72 24.19 5.45
C SER A 16 -7.54 22.65 5.45
N GLU A 17 -6.31 22.18 5.48
CA GLU A 17 -6.00 20.73 5.58
C GLU A 17 -6.43 20.18 6.95
N LEU A 18 -6.14 20.89 8.04
CA LEU A 18 -6.59 20.54 9.40
C LEU A 18 -8.11 20.51 9.53
N LEU A 19 -8.80 21.54 9.03
CA LEU A 19 -10.26 21.60 9.03
C LEU A 19 -10.87 20.46 8.19
N SER A 20 -10.32 20.21 7.01
CA SER A 20 -10.73 19.08 6.16
C SER A 20 -10.56 17.74 6.87
N HIS A 21 -9.47 17.56 7.61
CA HIS A 21 -9.22 16.33 8.38
C HIS A 21 -10.21 16.19 9.54
N LEU A 22 -10.48 17.25 10.28
CA LEU A 22 -11.46 17.26 11.39
C LEU A 22 -12.87 16.90 10.93
N ILE A 23 -13.29 17.39 9.75
CA ILE A 23 -14.61 17.11 9.21
C ILE A 23 -14.71 15.71 8.60
N SER A 24 -13.67 15.25 7.92
CA SER A 24 -13.68 13.95 7.23
C SER A 24 -13.38 12.77 8.16
N SER A 25 -12.65 12.98 9.25
CA SER A 25 -12.27 11.93 10.19
C SER A 25 -13.44 11.13 10.75
N PRO A 26 -14.56 11.73 11.24
CA PRO A 26 -15.73 10.99 11.70
C PRO A 26 -16.39 10.14 10.60
N ILE A 27 -16.41 10.65 9.38
CA ILE A 27 -16.98 9.95 8.21
C ILE A 27 -16.13 8.71 7.89
N TYR A 28 -14.82 8.88 7.86
CA TYR A 28 -13.90 7.75 7.64
C TYR A 28 -13.93 6.74 8.78
N ALA A 29 -14.06 7.21 10.04
CA ALA A 29 -14.22 6.35 11.20
C ALA A 29 -15.48 5.48 11.08
N ALA A 30 -16.63 6.09 10.79
CA ALA A 30 -17.89 5.37 10.59
C ALA A 30 -17.79 4.39 9.41
N TYR A 31 -17.17 4.80 8.30
CA TYR A 31 -16.94 3.93 7.16
C TYR A 31 -16.07 2.72 7.53
N CYS A 32 -14.91 2.92 8.17
CA CYS A 32 -14.02 1.85 8.58
C CYS A 32 -14.71 0.87 9.55
N LEU A 33 -15.44 1.40 10.54
CA LEU A 33 -16.21 0.59 11.48
C LEU A 33 -17.29 -0.23 10.77
N SER A 34 -17.99 0.34 9.78
CA SER A 34 -18.96 -0.39 8.96
C SER A 34 -18.32 -1.57 8.20
N LYS A 35 -17.01 -1.50 7.92
CA LYS A 35 -16.20 -2.55 7.32
C LYS A 35 -15.49 -3.43 8.35
N ARG A 36 -15.78 -3.25 9.65
CA ARG A 36 -15.15 -3.97 10.77
C ARG A 36 -13.64 -3.74 10.88
N VAL A 37 -13.19 -2.58 10.44
CA VAL A 37 -11.80 -2.12 10.58
C VAL A 37 -11.74 -1.12 11.72
N PRO A 38 -11.03 -1.41 12.83
CA PRO A 38 -10.86 -0.47 13.92
C PRO A 38 -10.19 0.81 13.44
N TRP A 39 -10.88 1.94 13.65
CA TRP A 39 -10.36 3.26 13.30
C TRP A 39 -9.32 3.73 14.30
N GLN A 40 -8.30 4.45 13.82
CA GLN A 40 -7.36 5.18 14.68
C GLN A 40 -7.34 6.66 14.30
N PRO A 41 -7.34 7.58 15.30
CA PRO A 41 -7.48 9.02 15.05
C PRO A 41 -6.25 9.65 14.38
N ASP A 42 -5.11 8.98 14.38
CA ASP A 42 -3.85 9.41 13.78
C ASP A 42 -3.71 9.01 12.29
N TRP A 43 -4.75 8.40 11.71
CA TRP A 43 -4.76 8.08 10.28
C TRP A 43 -5.08 9.31 9.44
N VAL A 44 -4.40 9.43 8.30
CA VAL A 44 -4.66 10.44 7.28
C VAL A 44 -5.23 9.76 6.03
N ILE A 45 -6.52 9.95 5.78
CA ILE A 45 -7.20 9.38 4.62
C ILE A 45 -7.64 10.52 3.70
N ILE A 46 -7.16 10.50 2.45
CA ILE A 46 -7.45 11.48 1.42
C ILE A 46 -8.26 10.80 0.30
N GLY A 47 -9.56 11.05 0.27
CA GLY A 47 -10.51 10.34 -0.58
C GLY A 47 -10.86 8.94 -0.03
N LEU A 48 -12.02 8.43 -0.41
CA LEU A 48 -12.56 7.19 0.15
C LEU A 48 -11.83 5.96 -0.43
N PRO A 49 -11.17 5.13 0.38
CA PRO A 49 -10.66 3.85 -0.07
C PRO A 49 -11.80 2.85 -0.28
N LEU A 50 -11.60 1.87 -1.14
CA LEU A 50 -12.50 0.75 -1.32
C LEU A 50 -12.08 -0.40 -0.40
N ILE A 51 -12.82 -0.62 0.68
CA ILE A 51 -12.54 -1.69 1.66
C ILE A 51 -13.60 -2.79 1.52
N ARG A 52 -13.14 -4.02 1.27
CA ARG A 52 -13.95 -5.23 1.20
C ARG A 52 -13.36 -6.31 2.10
N VAL A 53 -14.02 -6.61 3.20
CA VAL A 53 -13.59 -7.64 4.16
C VAL A 53 -14.75 -8.59 4.40
N THR A 54 -14.60 -9.86 4.05
CA THR A 54 -15.64 -10.87 4.30
C THR A 54 -15.78 -11.16 5.80
N ARG A 55 -16.85 -11.86 6.20
CA ARG A 55 -17.12 -12.10 7.63
C ARG A 55 -16.03 -12.90 8.34
N SER A 56 -15.41 -13.84 7.63
CA SER A 56 -14.33 -14.69 8.13
C SER A 56 -12.94 -14.09 7.98
N SER A 57 -12.82 -12.92 7.36
CA SER A 57 -11.54 -12.27 7.07
C SER A 57 -11.26 -11.11 8.00
N LYS A 58 -9.99 -10.69 8.05
CA LYS A 58 -9.54 -9.60 8.92
C LYS A 58 -8.65 -8.60 8.17
N LEU A 59 -8.90 -7.31 8.39
CA LEU A 59 -8.01 -6.21 8.03
C LEU A 59 -7.58 -5.50 9.31
N THR A 60 -6.28 -5.46 9.56
CA THR A 60 -5.67 -4.75 10.69
C THR A 60 -4.71 -3.71 10.14
N ILE A 61 -4.80 -2.48 10.61
CA ILE A 61 -3.95 -1.36 10.20
C ILE A 61 -3.39 -0.69 11.45
N GLY A 62 -2.10 -0.46 11.45
CA GLY A 62 -1.35 0.17 12.54
C GLY A 62 -1.59 1.68 12.63
N LYS A 63 -0.75 2.34 13.41
CA LYS A 63 -0.80 3.79 13.68
C LYS A 63 -0.23 4.60 12.53
N ARG A 64 -0.62 5.89 12.43
CA ARG A 64 -0.11 6.87 11.44
C ARG A 64 -0.19 6.39 9.99
N PHE A 65 -1.24 5.64 9.69
CA PHE A 65 -1.52 5.17 8.34
C PHE A 65 -1.94 6.32 7.43
N HIS A 66 -1.37 6.38 6.24
CA HIS A 66 -1.69 7.39 5.24
C HIS A 66 -2.20 6.72 3.95
N ALA A 67 -3.44 7.00 3.56
CA ALA A 67 -4.04 6.48 2.34
C ALA A 67 -4.50 7.62 1.41
N THR A 68 -4.00 7.64 0.17
CA THR A 68 -4.41 8.59 -0.85
C THR A 68 -5.22 7.90 -1.94
N SER A 69 -6.50 8.25 -2.03
CA SER A 69 -7.47 7.73 -3.01
C SER A 69 -7.99 8.81 -3.96
N ARG A 70 -7.46 10.05 -3.88
CA ARG A 70 -7.85 11.19 -4.72
C ARG A 70 -6.72 11.57 -5.66
N SER A 71 -6.94 11.46 -6.99
CA SER A 71 -5.92 11.70 -8.02
C SER A 71 -5.30 13.09 -7.96
N THR A 72 -6.07 14.13 -7.65
CA THR A 72 -5.60 15.53 -7.53
C THR A 72 -4.65 15.77 -6.33
N LYS A 73 -4.47 14.79 -5.47
CA LYS A 73 -3.60 14.85 -4.28
C LYS A 73 -2.36 13.96 -4.40
N ASN A 74 -2.10 13.41 -5.59
CA ASN A 74 -0.92 12.62 -5.89
C ASN A 74 -0.20 13.21 -7.11
N SER A 75 1.12 13.42 -7.02
CA SER A 75 1.92 14.11 -8.05
C SER A 75 1.99 13.39 -9.39
N ILE A 76 1.85 12.06 -9.39
CA ILE A 76 1.86 11.25 -10.62
C ILE A 76 0.45 10.77 -11.02
N GLY A 77 -0.57 11.24 -10.30
CA GLY A 77 -1.95 10.85 -10.50
C GLY A 77 -2.28 9.45 -9.96
N LEU A 78 -3.58 9.15 -9.89
CA LEU A 78 -4.09 7.84 -9.51
C LEU A 78 -5.07 7.37 -10.57
N SER A 79 -4.93 6.13 -11.03
CA SER A 79 -5.89 5.47 -11.92
C SER A 79 -7.08 4.86 -11.17
N GLN A 80 -6.94 4.67 -9.85
CA GLN A 80 -7.93 4.04 -8.99
C GLN A 80 -7.77 4.53 -7.53
N PRO A 81 -8.79 4.40 -6.68
CA PRO A 81 -8.61 4.59 -5.24
C PRO A 81 -7.73 3.50 -4.64
N VAL A 82 -7.34 3.66 -3.37
CA VAL A 82 -6.80 2.55 -2.58
C VAL A 82 -7.87 1.45 -2.46
N ILE A 83 -7.48 0.21 -2.77
CA ILE A 83 -8.35 -0.96 -2.69
C ILE A 83 -7.73 -1.97 -1.73
N LEU A 84 -8.47 -2.30 -0.66
CA LEU A 84 -8.08 -3.30 0.33
C LEU A 84 -9.14 -4.39 0.35
N THR A 85 -8.82 -5.58 -0.15
CA THR A 85 -9.76 -6.69 -0.26
C THR A 85 -9.24 -7.93 0.45
N ALA A 86 -9.91 -8.36 1.50
CA ALA A 86 -9.66 -9.63 2.16
C ALA A 86 -10.90 -10.54 1.99
N TYR A 87 -10.71 -11.65 1.24
CA TYR A 87 -11.83 -12.54 0.87
C TYR A 87 -11.44 -14.01 0.94
N GLY A 88 -11.82 -14.88 1.37
CA GLY A 88 -11.40 -16.26 1.59
C GLY A 88 -11.68 -16.65 3.04
N SER A 89 -11.56 -17.92 3.33
CA SER A 89 -11.75 -18.41 4.69
C SER A 89 -10.55 -18.02 5.54
N ASN A 90 -10.77 -17.17 6.55
CA ASN A 90 -9.73 -16.70 7.48
C ASN A 90 -8.59 -15.91 6.83
N SER A 91 -8.84 -15.26 5.69
CA SER A 91 -7.83 -14.41 5.07
C SER A 91 -7.54 -13.16 5.91
N ARG A 92 -6.33 -12.65 5.78
CA ARG A 92 -5.91 -11.47 6.54
C ARG A 92 -5.04 -10.52 5.73
N ILE A 93 -5.27 -9.23 5.96
CA ILE A 93 -4.34 -8.17 5.60
C ILE A 93 -3.89 -7.52 6.90
N VAL A 94 -2.58 -7.46 7.12
CA VAL A 94 -1.98 -6.78 8.26
C VAL A 94 -1.06 -5.70 7.72
N ILE A 95 -1.28 -4.45 8.14
CA ILE A 95 -0.48 -3.28 7.78
C ILE A 95 0.10 -2.71 9.06
N GLY A 96 1.40 -2.52 9.10
CA GLY A 96 2.13 -1.98 10.25
C GLY A 96 1.92 -0.48 10.47
N ASP A 97 2.76 0.11 11.30
CA ASP A 97 2.74 1.53 11.63
C ASP A 97 3.45 2.37 10.56
N ASP A 98 3.07 3.65 10.42
CA ASP A 98 3.71 4.62 9.51
C ASP A 98 3.71 4.20 8.04
N VAL A 99 2.68 3.48 7.60
CA VAL A 99 2.56 3.00 6.22
C VAL A 99 1.83 4.02 5.37
N GLY A 100 2.44 4.38 4.22
CA GLY A 100 1.85 5.27 3.22
C GLY A 100 1.49 4.53 1.93
N ILE A 101 0.24 4.63 1.49
CA ILE A 101 -0.24 3.98 0.27
C ILE A 101 -1.01 4.95 -0.61
N SER A 102 -0.85 4.82 -1.93
CA SER A 102 -1.51 5.71 -2.89
C SER A 102 -2.11 4.91 -4.04
N GLY A 103 -3.44 4.91 -4.20
CA GLY A 103 -4.12 4.33 -5.36
C GLY A 103 -3.69 2.91 -5.74
N CYS A 104 -3.27 2.11 -4.76
CA CYS A 104 -2.81 0.73 -4.96
C CYS A 104 -3.91 -0.28 -4.62
N SER A 105 -3.74 -1.53 -5.06
CA SER A 105 -4.59 -2.66 -4.69
C SER A 105 -3.82 -3.65 -3.83
N ILE A 106 -4.38 -4.01 -2.68
CA ILE A 106 -3.88 -5.07 -1.81
C ILE A 106 -4.99 -6.10 -1.65
N THR A 107 -4.73 -7.31 -2.11
CA THR A 107 -5.74 -8.38 -2.14
C THR A 107 -5.22 -9.63 -1.45
N ALA A 108 -5.96 -10.13 -0.48
CA ALA A 108 -5.65 -11.35 0.25
C ALA A 108 -6.77 -12.38 0.17
N HIS A 109 -6.43 -13.60 -0.25
CA HIS A 109 -7.23 -14.80 -0.12
C HIS A 109 -6.73 -15.69 1.03
N SER A 110 -5.45 -15.57 1.37
CA SER A 110 -4.77 -16.22 2.49
C SER A 110 -4.20 -15.15 3.43
N SER A 111 -3.06 -14.56 3.08
CA SER A 111 -2.40 -13.58 3.96
C SER A 111 -1.52 -12.60 3.20
N VAL A 112 -1.70 -11.31 3.45
CA VAL A 112 -0.74 -10.25 3.09
C VAL A 112 -0.33 -9.52 4.37
N VAL A 113 0.97 -9.53 4.65
CA VAL A 113 1.55 -8.83 5.80
C VAL A 113 2.50 -7.76 5.30
N ILE A 114 2.29 -6.53 5.74
CA ILE A 114 3.11 -5.36 5.43
C ILE A 114 3.65 -4.82 6.74
N GLY A 115 4.95 -4.70 6.83
CA GLY A 115 5.66 -4.15 7.99
C GLY A 115 5.40 -2.66 8.19
N SER A 116 6.20 -2.04 9.03
CA SER A 116 6.11 -0.63 9.37
C SER A 116 6.97 0.25 8.45
N ARG A 117 6.64 1.54 8.31
CA ARG A 117 7.37 2.53 7.49
C ARG A 117 7.48 2.17 6.01
N VAL A 118 6.49 1.44 5.52
CA VAL A 118 6.41 1.01 4.11
C VAL A 118 5.72 2.07 3.28
N LEU A 119 6.27 2.35 2.10
CA LEU A 119 5.64 3.22 1.10
C LEU A 119 5.23 2.41 -0.12
N VAL A 120 3.95 2.53 -0.52
CA VAL A 120 3.42 1.85 -1.70
C VAL A 120 2.94 2.88 -2.72
N GLY A 121 3.60 2.90 -3.86
CA GLY A 121 3.37 3.82 -4.96
C GLY A 121 2.04 3.59 -5.69
N SER A 122 1.67 4.62 -6.47
CA SER A 122 0.44 4.67 -7.24
C SER A 122 0.28 3.49 -8.19
N GLY A 123 -0.89 2.84 -8.14
CA GLY A 123 -1.24 1.75 -9.06
C GLY A 123 -0.49 0.43 -8.79
N ALA A 124 0.26 0.31 -7.71
CA ALA A 124 0.88 -0.96 -7.34
C ALA A 124 -0.19 -2.02 -7.01
N LEU A 125 0.10 -3.28 -7.32
CA LEU A 125 -0.72 -4.44 -6.98
C LEU A 125 0.06 -5.38 -6.07
N ILE A 126 -0.53 -5.75 -4.93
CA ILE A 126 -0.02 -6.77 -4.02
C ILE A 126 -1.09 -7.84 -3.89
N THR A 127 -0.78 -9.06 -4.33
CA THR A 127 -1.74 -10.17 -4.31
C THR A 127 -1.10 -11.47 -3.88
N ASP A 128 -1.77 -12.20 -3.01
CA ASP A 128 -1.35 -13.50 -2.52
C ASP A 128 -1.98 -14.68 -3.28
N ASN A 129 -2.62 -14.41 -4.42
CA ASN A 129 -3.38 -15.44 -5.12
C ASN A 129 -3.46 -15.20 -6.64
N ASP A 130 -3.87 -16.26 -7.37
CA ASP A 130 -4.03 -16.21 -8.83
C ASP A 130 -5.41 -15.76 -9.29
N ALA A 131 -6.37 -15.57 -8.39
CA ALA A 131 -7.78 -15.28 -8.65
C ALA A 131 -8.53 -16.38 -9.45
N HIS A 132 -7.84 -17.16 -10.28
CA HIS A 132 -8.39 -18.27 -11.07
C HIS A 132 -7.39 -19.42 -11.15
N PRO A 133 -7.84 -20.68 -11.39
CA PRO A 133 -6.93 -21.79 -11.68
C PRO A 133 -6.08 -21.51 -12.91
N ILE A 134 -4.78 -21.83 -12.83
CA ILE A 134 -3.86 -21.70 -13.97
C ILE A 134 -4.19 -22.74 -15.05
N HIS A 135 -4.55 -23.98 -14.66
CA HIS A 135 -4.96 -25.02 -15.59
C HIS A 135 -6.25 -24.60 -16.33
N PRO A 136 -6.34 -24.76 -17.65
CA PRO A 136 -7.48 -24.28 -18.44
C PRO A 136 -8.80 -24.98 -18.09
N GLU A 137 -8.75 -26.27 -17.74
CA GLU A 137 -9.92 -27.03 -17.36
C GLU A 137 -10.51 -26.52 -16.05
N GLY A 138 -11.79 -26.21 -16.05
CA GLY A 138 -12.49 -25.67 -14.88
C GLY A 138 -12.17 -24.21 -14.54
N ARG A 139 -11.25 -23.54 -15.23
CA ARG A 139 -10.79 -22.17 -14.92
C ARG A 139 -11.95 -21.20 -14.73
N ARG A 140 -12.99 -21.30 -15.55
CA ARG A 140 -14.13 -20.39 -15.55
C ARG A 140 -15.10 -20.62 -14.38
N TYR A 141 -15.18 -21.84 -13.88
CA TYR A 141 -16.22 -22.25 -12.94
C TYR A 141 -15.68 -22.70 -11.58
N SER A 142 -14.37 -22.82 -11.45
CA SER A 142 -13.74 -23.23 -10.19
C SER A 142 -13.30 -22.03 -9.39
N GLU A 143 -13.65 -22.03 -8.11
CA GLU A 143 -13.11 -21.09 -7.11
C GLU A 143 -11.81 -21.60 -6.47
N LYS A 144 -11.31 -22.78 -6.91
CA LYS A 144 -10.07 -23.37 -6.40
C LYS A 144 -8.87 -22.84 -7.18
N PHE A 145 -8.18 -21.89 -6.64
CA PHE A 145 -6.94 -21.34 -7.18
C PHE A 145 -5.83 -21.34 -6.12
N LEU A 146 -4.60 -21.21 -6.57
CA LEU A 146 -3.44 -21.19 -5.68
C LEU A 146 -3.33 -19.85 -4.98
N SER A 147 -3.09 -19.92 -3.68
CA SER A 147 -2.71 -18.78 -2.86
C SER A 147 -1.49 -19.11 -2.02
N ALA A 148 -0.61 -18.13 -1.81
CA ALA A 148 0.55 -18.25 -0.95
C ALA A 148 0.82 -16.88 -0.30
N PRO A 149 1.10 -16.83 1.01
CA PRO A 149 1.28 -15.58 1.74
C PRO A 149 2.30 -14.65 1.09
N VAL A 150 2.01 -13.35 1.14
CA VAL A 150 2.97 -12.29 0.80
C VAL A 150 3.42 -11.61 2.09
N ILE A 151 4.73 -11.46 2.25
CA ILE A 151 5.34 -10.81 3.41
C ILE A 151 6.22 -9.66 2.93
N ILE A 152 5.96 -8.47 3.43
CA ILE A 152 6.74 -7.26 3.15
C ILE A 152 7.28 -6.76 4.47
N GLY A 153 8.59 -6.66 4.57
CA GLY A 153 9.29 -6.21 5.76
C GLY A 153 9.12 -4.72 6.06
N ASP A 154 9.85 -4.26 7.05
CA ASP A 154 9.89 -2.85 7.44
C ASP A 154 10.71 -2.01 6.46
N ASP A 155 10.43 -0.69 6.40
CA ASP A 155 11.20 0.29 5.61
C ASP A 155 11.26 -0.01 4.11
N VAL A 156 10.32 -0.79 3.57
CA VAL A 156 10.26 -1.15 2.15
C VAL A 156 9.64 -0.02 1.33
N PHE A 157 10.23 0.26 0.17
CA PHE A 157 9.64 1.14 -0.82
C PHE A 157 9.20 0.35 -2.07
N ILE A 158 7.91 0.37 -2.37
CA ILE A 158 7.31 -0.24 -3.56
C ILE A 158 6.97 0.87 -4.55
N GLY A 159 7.65 0.90 -5.68
CA GLY A 159 7.46 1.87 -6.74
C GLY A 159 6.08 1.80 -7.40
N ALA A 160 5.72 2.87 -8.09
CA ALA A 160 4.44 2.96 -8.78
C ALA A 160 4.27 1.83 -9.80
N ARG A 161 3.04 1.28 -9.87
CA ARG A 161 2.66 0.19 -10.79
C ARG A 161 3.48 -1.10 -10.65
N ALA A 162 4.22 -1.27 -9.56
CA ALA A 162 4.86 -2.54 -9.26
C ALA A 162 3.81 -3.62 -8.94
N ILE A 163 4.11 -4.87 -9.28
CA ILE A 163 3.23 -6.02 -9.03
C ILE A 163 3.99 -7.01 -8.15
N ILE A 164 3.45 -7.29 -6.95
CA ILE A 164 3.98 -8.29 -6.03
C ILE A 164 3.05 -9.50 -6.08
N LEU A 165 3.62 -10.64 -6.52
CA LEU A 165 2.86 -11.87 -6.70
C LEU A 165 2.86 -12.73 -5.44
N LYS A 166 1.95 -13.70 -5.41
CA LYS A 166 1.80 -14.66 -4.32
C LYS A 166 3.11 -15.36 -3.93
N GLY A 167 3.26 -15.63 -2.65
CA GLY A 167 4.38 -16.37 -2.08
C GLY A 167 5.69 -15.58 -1.94
N VAL A 168 5.69 -14.30 -2.29
CA VAL A 168 6.89 -13.46 -2.25
C VAL A 168 7.12 -12.91 -0.85
N THR A 169 8.38 -12.99 -0.40
CA THR A 169 8.90 -12.27 0.77
C THR A 169 9.83 -11.15 0.30
N ILE A 170 9.53 -9.91 0.75
CA ILE A 170 10.38 -8.73 0.54
C ILE A 170 11.01 -8.36 1.87
N GLY A 171 12.34 -8.42 1.92
CA GLY A 171 13.12 -8.13 3.13
C GLY A 171 13.12 -6.65 3.50
N ASN A 172 13.45 -6.37 4.77
CA ASN A 172 13.50 -5.00 5.32
C ASN A 172 14.40 -4.08 4.48
N GLY A 173 13.96 -2.83 4.30
CA GLY A 173 14.72 -1.81 3.58
C GLY A 173 14.86 -2.04 2.07
N ALA A 174 14.19 -3.05 1.51
CA ALA A 174 14.24 -3.31 0.07
C ALA A 174 13.50 -2.23 -0.73
N VAL A 175 13.90 -2.06 -1.97
CA VAL A 175 13.29 -1.14 -2.93
C VAL A 175 12.82 -1.92 -4.16
N ILE A 176 11.55 -1.78 -4.48
CA ILE A 176 10.96 -2.33 -5.69
C ILE A 176 10.76 -1.19 -6.68
N GLY A 177 11.43 -1.25 -7.83
CA GLY A 177 11.33 -0.23 -8.85
C GLY A 177 9.94 -0.13 -9.48
N ALA A 178 9.61 1.03 -10.01
CA ALA A 178 8.34 1.27 -10.67
C ALA A 178 8.14 0.29 -11.84
N GLY A 179 6.92 -0.27 -11.98
CA GLY A 179 6.58 -1.24 -13.01
C GLY A 179 7.20 -2.63 -12.87
N ALA A 180 7.97 -2.90 -11.81
CA ALA A 180 8.57 -4.21 -11.59
C ALA A 180 7.52 -5.29 -11.29
N VAL A 181 7.74 -6.52 -11.80
CA VAL A 181 6.92 -7.69 -11.50
C VAL A 181 7.73 -8.66 -10.65
N VAL A 182 7.44 -8.68 -9.35
CA VAL A 182 8.17 -9.46 -8.36
C VAL A 182 7.48 -10.83 -8.19
N ALA A 183 8.17 -11.88 -8.68
CA ALA A 183 7.71 -13.26 -8.63
C ALA A 183 8.63 -14.15 -7.78
N LYS A 184 9.67 -13.59 -7.16
CA LYS A 184 10.62 -14.26 -6.28
C LYS A 184 10.99 -13.35 -5.12
N ASP A 185 11.46 -13.92 -4.05
CA ASP A 185 11.89 -13.18 -2.86
C ASP A 185 12.95 -12.13 -3.19
N VAL A 186 12.87 -11.01 -2.48
CA VAL A 186 13.83 -9.92 -2.53
C VAL A 186 14.54 -9.84 -1.17
N PRO A 187 15.88 -9.96 -1.14
CA PRO A 187 16.61 -9.94 0.12
C PRO A 187 16.48 -8.58 0.81
N PRO A 188 16.75 -8.50 2.12
CA PRO A 188 16.84 -7.23 2.83
C PRO A 188 17.76 -6.25 2.09
N TYR A 189 17.31 -5.00 1.97
CA TYR A 189 17.99 -3.90 1.26
C TYR A 189 18.19 -4.11 -0.24
N GLY A 190 17.68 -5.20 -0.82
CA GLY A 190 17.78 -5.45 -2.27
C GLY A 190 16.99 -4.40 -3.08
N ILE A 191 17.60 -3.90 -4.15
CA ILE A 191 16.93 -3.07 -5.16
C ILE A 191 16.53 -3.98 -6.31
N ALA A 192 15.22 -4.26 -6.46
CA ALA A 192 14.68 -5.14 -7.49
C ALA A 192 13.91 -4.35 -8.55
N VAL A 193 14.24 -4.55 -9.82
CA VAL A 193 13.62 -3.85 -10.96
C VAL A 193 13.31 -4.80 -12.12
N GLY A 194 12.41 -4.39 -12.99
CA GLY A 194 12.12 -5.05 -14.27
C GLY A 194 10.97 -6.06 -14.21
N ASN A 195 10.70 -6.71 -15.35
CA ASN A 195 9.70 -7.76 -15.51
C ASN A 195 10.30 -8.93 -16.30
N PRO A 196 10.55 -10.10 -15.66
CA PRO A 196 10.46 -10.34 -14.23
C PRO A 196 11.53 -9.55 -13.44
N ALA A 197 11.22 -9.17 -12.20
CA ALA A 197 12.13 -8.37 -11.37
C ALA A 197 13.42 -9.13 -11.06
N ARG A 198 14.55 -8.39 -11.06
CA ARG A 198 15.86 -8.87 -10.65
C ARG A 198 16.48 -7.90 -9.67
N VAL A 199 17.18 -8.42 -8.67
CA VAL A 199 17.97 -7.63 -7.74
C VAL A 199 19.20 -7.11 -8.48
N ILE A 200 19.36 -5.78 -8.51
CA ILE A 200 20.43 -5.09 -9.25
C ILE A 200 21.36 -4.28 -8.34
N GLY A 201 21.05 -4.16 -7.05
CA GLY A 201 21.82 -3.34 -6.12
C GLY A 201 21.34 -3.47 -4.69
N ASP A 202 21.93 -2.62 -3.85
CA ASP A 202 21.66 -2.53 -2.41
C ASP A 202 21.25 -1.08 -2.05
N SER A 203 20.11 -0.93 -1.38
CA SER A 203 19.54 0.38 -1.04
C SER A 203 20.40 1.17 -0.03
N ARG A 204 21.28 0.52 0.73
CA ARG A 204 22.21 1.16 1.67
C ARG A 204 23.33 1.92 0.96
N THR A 205 23.67 1.51 -0.26
CA THR A 205 24.71 2.14 -1.06
C THR A 205 24.16 3.10 -2.11
N ALA A 206 22.85 3.02 -2.40
CA ALA A 206 22.18 3.91 -3.32
C ALA A 206 21.90 5.25 -2.64
N ASN A 207 22.48 6.35 -3.14
CA ASN A 207 22.21 7.72 -2.69
C ASN A 207 22.37 7.92 -1.17
N SER A 208 23.52 7.52 -0.60
CA SER A 208 23.91 8.02 0.72
C SER A 208 23.81 9.55 0.67
N PRO A 209 23.09 10.23 1.61
CA PRO A 209 23.05 11.68 1.63
C PRO A 209 24.49 12.17 1.56
N GLN A 210 24.83 12.93 0.52
CA GLN A 210 26.10 13.63 0.51
C GLN A 210 26.10 14.49 1.77
N LYS A 211 27.03 14.21 2.69
CA LYS A 211 27.30 15.14 3.78
C LYS A 211 27.79 16.41 3.09
N ASP A 212 26.98 17.45 3.15
CA ASP A 212 27.43 18.79 2.77
C ASP A 212 28.70 19.06 3.56
N THR A 213 29.83 19.04 2.88
CA THR A 213 31.15 19.41 3.40
C THR A 213 31.29 20.93 3.39
#